data_f3a9045b700f9609e8f7f8d66864a033
#
_entry.id   f3a9045b700f9609e8f7f8d66864a033
#
_cell.length_a   1.000
_cell.length_b   1.000
_cell.length_c   1.000
_cell.angle_alpha   90.00
_cell.angle_beta   90.00
_cell.angle_gamma   90.00
#
_symmetry.space_group_name_H-M   'P 1'
#
loop_
_entity.id
_entity.type
_entity.pdbx_description
1 polymer ?
#
loop_
_entity_poly.entity_id
_entity_poly.type
_entity_poly.pdbx_seq_one_letter_code
_entity_poly.pdbx_strand_id
1 'polypeptide(L)'
;AAEWLKKHRGESLVVSGCNDENVQLVVNAINDALNNYGNTITWDCANMLRQGSDASIKTLIGELKGGQVNILMVNDCNPVFDHPMGDQLAEAMAKAEMSVSFAGSMNETAANCTYICPDHHFLEAWNDAEPKRGLYSLSQPTIKNLFDTRQMQDSLLTWSGNAMTYHDFMVQNWVTGPLAGKADAMGAF
;
A
#
# COMPACT_ATOMS: atom_id res chain seq x y z
N ALA A 1 -28.07 25.19 -9.56
CA ALA A 1 -26.79 24.75 -8.98
C ALA A 1 -25.64 25.66 -9.43
N ALA A 2 -25.36 25.83 -10.75
CA ALA A 2 -24.19 26.55 -11.25
C ALA A 2 -24.09 28.01 -10.75
N GLU A 3 -25.18 28.79 -10.80
CA GLU A 3 -25.19 30.17 -10.32
C GLU A 3 -24.98 30.28 -8.81
N TRP A 4 -25.41 29.28 -8.07
CA TRP A 4 -25.17 29.23 -6.63
C TRP A 4 -23.69 28.92 -6.34
N LEU A 5 -23.11 27.94 -7.03
CA LEU A 5 -21.71 27.59 -6.89
C LEU A 5 -20.77 28.77 -7.24
N LYS A 6 -21.09 29.53 -8.30
CA LYS A 6 -20.32 30.71 -8.68
C LYS A 6 -20.30 31.81 -7.60
N LYS A 7 -21.37 31.90 -6.79
CA LYS A 7 -21.45 32.84 -5.65
C LYS A 7 -20.70 32.37 -4.42
N HIS A 8 -20.39 31.09 -4.32
CA HIS A 8 -19.73 30.44 -3.19
C HIS A 8 -18.38 29.84 -3.61
N ARG A 9 -17.60 30.60 -4.36
CA ARG A 9 -16.25 30.21 -4.78
C ARG A 9 -15.33 30.06 -3.58
N GLY A 10 -14.59 28.95 -3.50
CA GLY A 10 -13.74 28.64 -2.37
C GLY A 10 -14.47 28.15 -1.11
N GLU A 11 -15.80 28.06 -1.17
CA GLU A 11 -16.65 27.58 -0.07
C GLU A 11 -17.49 26.35 -0.45
N SER A 12 -17.20 25.75 -1.61
CA SER A 12 -17.95 24.63 -2.17
C SER A 12 -17.03 23.44 -2.47
N LEU A 13 -17.63 22.31 -2.76
CA LEU A 13 -16.93 21.11 -3.20
C LEU A 13 -17.80 20.34 -4.20
N VAL A 14 -17.23 19.99 -5.34
CA VAL A 14 -17.87 19.11 -6.33
C VAL A 14 -17.17 17.77 -6.34
N VAL A 15 -17.92 16.69 -6.16
CA VAL A 15 -17.40 15.32 -6.16
C VAL A 15 -18.24 14.43 -7.06
N SER A 16 -17.63 13.38 -7.63
CA SER A 16 -18.29 12.32 -8.37
C SER A 16 -17.78 10.97 -7.93
N GLY A 17 -18.68 10.01 -7.73
CA GLY A 17 -18.35 8.60 -7.49
C GLY A 17 -18.07 7.80 -8.78
N CYS A 18 -18.08 8.45 -9.95
CA CYS A 18 -17.80 7.79 -11.22
C CYS A 18 -16.29 7.61 -11.42
N ASN A 19 -15.86 6.41 -11.84
CA ASN A 19 -14.45 6.11 -12.14
C ASN A 19 -14.05 6.42 -13.59
N ASP A 20 -14.94 7.04 -14.39
CA ASP A 20 -14.60 7.49 -15.73
C ASP A 20 -13.63 8.68 -15.66
N GLU A 21 -12.50 8.58 -16.36
CA GLU A 21 -11.42 9.57 -16.34
C GLU A 21 -11.91 10.95 -16.81
N ASN A 22 -12.74 10.99 -17.88
CA ASN A 22 -13.24 12.26 -18.43
C ASN A 22 -14.18 12.96 -17.45
N VAL A 23 -15.00 12.18 -16.71
CA VAL A 23 -15.86 12.73 -15.67
C VAL A 23 -15.02 13.33 -14.53
N GLN A 24 -13.96 12.65 -14.12
CA GLN A 24 -13.05 13.16 -13.07
C GLN A 24 -12.28 14.40 -13.54
N LEU A 25 -11.86 14.47 -14.82
CA LEU A 25 -11.24 15.67 -15.38
C LEU A 25 -12.20 16.86 -15.35
N VAL A 26 -13.48 16.67 -15.71
CA VAL A 26 -14.49 17.72 -15.64
C VAL A 26 -14.74 18.17 -14.19
N VAL A 27 -14.83 17.24 -13.24
CA VAL A 27 -14.98 17.55 -11.81
C VAL A 27 -13.80 18.37 -11.30
N ASN A 28 -12.57 17.99 -11.67
CA ASN A 28 -11.37 18.74 -11.31
C ASN A 28 -11.38 20.16 -11.90
N ALA A 29 -11.76 20.31 -13.18
CA ALA A 29 -11.87 21.61 -13.84
C ALA A 29 -12.94 22.49 -13.18
N ILE A 30 -14.07 21.92 -12.73
CA ILE A 30 -15.10 22.66 -12.00
C ILE A 30 -14.56 23.14 -10.64
N ASN A 31 -13.87 22.28 -9.89
CA ASN A 31 -13.29 22.65 -8.60
C ASN A 31 -12.20 23.72 -8.75
N ASP A 32 -11.40 23.67 -9.81
CA ASP A 32 -10.41 24.71 -10.14
C ASP A 32 -11.11 26.05 -10.46
N ALA A 33 -12.08 26.01 -11.37
CA ALA A 33 -12.88 27.19 -11.73
C ALA A 33 -13.60 27.83 -10.53
N LEU A 34 -13.95 27.04 -9.52
CA LEU A 34 -14.58 27.51 -8.28
C LEU A 34 -13.57 27.93 -7.21
N ASN A 35 -12.28 27.87 -7.48
CA ASN A 35 -11.20 28.18 -6.53
C ASN A 35 -11.29 27.33 -5.25
N ASN A 36 -11.64 26.05 -5.41
CA ASN A 36 -11.78 25.12 -4.28
C ASN A 36 -10.42 24.56 -3.83
N TYR A 37 -9.43 24.45 -4.73
CA TYR A 37 -8.08 24.02 -4.41
C TYR A 37 -7.37 25.06 -3.53
N GLY A 38 -6.81 24.59 -2.43
CA GLY A 38 -6.23 25.42 -1.39
C GLY A 38 -7.23 25.97 -0.36
N ASN A 39 -8.55 25.79 -0.59
CA ASN A 39 -9.63 26.20 0.31
C ASN A 39 -10.38 24.98 0.86
N THR A 40 -11.27 24.40 0.07
CA THR A 40 -12.06 23.22 0.48
C THR A 40 -11.37 21.89 0.12
N ILE A 41 -10.41 21.94 -0.81
CA ILE A 41 -9.56 20.80 -1.18
C ILE A 41 -8.12 21.17 -0.83
N THR A 42 -7.48 20.41 0.08
CA THR A 42 -6.08 20.62 0.46
C THR A 42 -5.28 19.35 0.21
N TRP A 43 -3.99 19.49 -0.10
CA TRP A 43 -3.06 18.40 -0.32
C TRP A 43 -2.13 18.15 0.87
N ASP A 44 -2.20 18.99 1.91
CA ASP A 44 -1.27 18.95 3.04
C ASP A 44 -1.39 17.65 3.85
N CYS A 45 -2.61 17.10 3.92
CA CYS A 45 -2.89 15.85 4.62
C CYS A 45 -3.55 14.83 3.68
N ALA A 46 -2.93 14.55 2.54
CA ALA A 46 -3.46 13.60 1.57
C ALA A 46 -3.68 12.22 2.20
N ASN A 47 -4.80 11.58 1.83
CA ASN A 47 -5.10 10.21 2.24
C ASN A 47 -4.17 9.24 1.50
N MET A 48 -3.47 8.36 2.25
CA MET A 48 -2.48 7.42 1.73
C MET A 48 -2.99 5.96 1.74
N LEU A 49 -4.25 5.73 2.12
CA LEU A 49 -4.80 4.36 2.29
C LEU A 49 -5.05 3.61 0.98
N ARG A 50 -5.20 4.32 -0.14
CA ARG A 50 -5.48 3.70 -1.44
C ARG A 50 -4.54 4.26 -2.49
N GLN A 51 -3.52 3.49 -2.84
CA GLN A 51 -2.51 3.85 -3.83
C GLN A 51 -2.40 2.82 -4.97
N GLY A 52 -3.28 1.82 -4.98
CA GLY A 52 -3.34 0.81 -6.03
C GLY A 52 -3.75 1.38 -7.39
N SER A 53 -3.30 0.75 -8.45
CA SER A 53 -3.60 1.11 -9.85
C SER A 53 -3.87 -0.13 -10.68
N ASP A 54 -5.07 -0.23 -11.25
CA ASP A 54 -5.44 -1.33 -12.16
C ASP A 54 -4.55 -1.34 -13.42
N ALA A 55 -4.10 -0.17 -13.87
CA ALA A 55 -3.17 -0.07 -14.97
C ALA A 55 -1.82 -0.72 -14.65
N SER A 56 -1.33 -0.58 -13.41
CA SER A 56 -0.08 -1.22 -12.97
C SER A 56 -0.22 -2.74 -12.92
N ILE A 57 -1.36 -3.28 -12.47
CA ILE A 57 -1.61 -4.73 -12.50
C ILE A 57 -1.64 -5.26 -13.95
N LYS A 58 -2.28 -4.54 -14.86
CA LYS A 58 -2.30 -4.89 -16.29
C LYS A 58 -0.88 -4.90 -16.89
N THR A 59 -0.06 -3.92 -16.52
CA THR A 59 1.35 -3.85 -16.93
C THR A 59 2.13 -5.04 -16.38
N LEU A 60 2.00 -5.34 -15.08
CA LEU A 60 2.65 -6.48 -14.43
C LEU A 60 2.29 -7.82 -15.12
N ILE A 61 1.01 -8.03 -15.47
CA ILE A 61 0.59 -9.23 -16.20
C ILE A 61 1.31 -9.33 -17.57
N GLY A 62 1.46 -8.20 -18.26
CA GLY A 62 2.19 -8.13 -19.52
C GLY A 62 3.68 -8.46 -19.37
N GLU A 63 4.32 -7.91 -18.36
CA GLU A 63 5.74 -8.13 -18.03
C GLU A 63 6.01 -9.59 -17.62
N LEU A 64 5.14 -10.18 -16.79
CA LEU A 64 5.20 -11.59 -16.43
C LEU A 64 5.07 -12.50 -17.67
N LYS A 65 4.07 -12.26 -18.53
CA LYS A 65 3.88 -13.00 -19.78
C LYS A 65 5.07 -12.85 -20.71
N GLY A 66 5.71 -11.70 -20.70
CA GLY A 66 6.92 -11.39 -21.47
C GLY A 66 8.23 -11.94 -20.88
N GLY A 67 8.19 -12.61 -19.72
CA GLY A 67 9.38 -13.13 -19.04
C GLY A 67 10.33 -12.04 -18.51
N GLN A 68 9.81 -10.87 -18.21
CA GLN A 68 10.59 -9.72 -17.71
C GLN A 68 10.66 -9.69 -16.17
N VAL A 69 9.85 -10.51 -15.49
CA VAL A 69 9.81 -10.62 -14.04
C VAL A 69 10.37 -11.96 -13.62
N ASN A 70 11.55 -11.97 -13.02
CA ASN A 70 12.19 -13.19 -12.53
C ASN A 70 11.60 -13.61 -11.17
N ILE A 71 11.39 -12.66 -10.28
CA ILE A 71 10.90 -12.91 -8.93
C ILE A 71 9.64 -12.10 -8.68
N LEU A 72 8.57 -12.76 -8.26
CA LEU A 72 7.32 -12.13 -7.83
C LEU A 72 7.11 -12.38 -6.34
N MET A 73 6.92 -11.33 -5.57
CA MET A 73 6.56 -11.41 -4.15
C MET A 73 5.17 -10.80 -3.95
N VAL A 74 4.30 -11.54 -3.24
CA VAL A 74 2.93 -11.12 -2.97
C VAL A 74 2.70 -11.08 -1.47
N ASN A 75 2.32 -9.91 -0.96
CA ASN A 75 2.07 -9.70 0.46
C ASN A 75 0.69 -9.08 0.69
N ASP A 76 -0.03 -9.60 1.67
CA ASP A 76 -1.30 -9.10 2.21
C ASP A 76 -2.37 -8.78 1.16
N CYS A 77 -2.40 -9.54 0.07
CA CYS A 77 -3.42 -9.42 -0.97
C CYS A 77 -3.68 -10.76 -1.69
N ASN A 78 -4.85 -10.88 -2.28
CA ASN A 78 -5.27 -12.07 -3.03
C ASN A 78 -5.74 -11.70 -4.47
N PRO A 79 -4.85 -11.12 -5.30
CA PRO A 79 -5.24 -10.57 -6.59
C PRO A 79 -5.75 -11.62 -7.60
N VAL A 80 -5.46 -12.90 -7.42
CA VAL A 80 -6.04 -13.97 -8.26
C VAL A 80 -7.55 -14.07 -8.00
N PHE A 81 -8.00 -13.83 -6.78
CA PHE A 81 -9.43 -13.84 -6.43
C PHE A 81 -10.07 -12.45 -6.58
N ASP A 82 -9.43 -11.41 -6.08
CA ASP A 82 -10.03 -10.08 -5.91
C ASP A 82 -10.05 -9.25 -7.21
N HIS A 83 -9.13 -9.53 -8.16
CA HIS A 83 -8.96 -8.68 -9.34
C HIS A 83 -9.71 -9.26 -10.55
N PRO A 84 -10.40 -8.43 -11.39
CA PRO A 84 -11.12 -8.90 -12.58
C PRO A 84 -10.25 -9.66 -13.61
N MET A 85 -8.92 -9.46 -13.59
CA MET A 85 -7.95 -10.18 -14.42
C MET A 85 -7.24 -11.29 -13.64
N GLY A 86 -7.81 -11.82 -12.56
CA GLY A 86 -7.19 -12.82 -11.69
C GLY A 86 -6.74 -14.08 -12.43
N ASP A 87 -7.56 -14.62 -13.31
CA ASP A 87 -7.20 -15.80 -14.13
C ASP A 87 -5.97 -15.53 -15.01
N GLN A 88 -5.91 -14.33 -15.64
CA GLN A 88 -4.76 -13.95 -16.46
C GLN A 88 -3.50 -13.75 -15.63
N LEU A 89 -3.65 -13.26 -14.40
CA LEU A 89 -2.55 -13.11 -13.45
C LEU A 89 -2.03 -14.48 -13.04
N ALA A 90 -2.92 -15.43 -12.67
CA ALA A 90 -2.53 -16.80 -12.31
C ALA A 90 -1.72 -17.49 -13.42
N GLU A 91 -2.18 -17.39 -14.67
CA GLU A 91 -1.44 -17.91 -15.83
C GLU A 91 -0.08 -17.21 -16.00
N ALA A 92 -0.02 -15.89 -15.78
CA ALA A 92 1.20 -15.12 -15.93
C ALA A 92 2.22 -15.41 -14.82
N MET A 93 1.77 -15.62 -13.58
CA MET A 93 2.62 -15.97 -12.43
C MET A 93 3.47 -17.22 -12.69
N ALA A 94 2.94 -18.21 -13.44
CA ALA A 94 3.66 -19.42 -13.82
C ALA A 94 4.89 -19.18 -14.72
N LYS A 95 5.08 -17.94 -15.24
CA LYS A 95 6.24 -17.56 -16.06
C LYS A 95 7.40 -16.98 -15.25
N ALA A 96 7.15 -16.54 -13.99
CA ALA A 96 8.21 -16.11 -13.12
C ALA A 96 9.11 -17.30 -12.73
N GLU A 97 10.42 -17.08 -12.62
CA GLU A 97 11.36 -18.11 -12.15
C GLU A 97 11.06 -18.51 -10.71
N MET A 98 10.64 -17.56 -9.90
CA MET A 98 10.27 -17.76 -8.50
C MET A 98 9.11 -16.84 -8.12
N SER A 99 8.15 -17.38 -7.40
CA SER A 99 7.10 -16.59 -6.77
C SER A 99 6.95 -16.94 -5.29
N VAL A 100 6.79 -15.92 -4.45
CA VAL A 100 6.70 -16.05 -3.00
C VAL A 100 5.43 -15.38 -2.52
N SER A 101 4.59 -16.10 -1.78
CA SER A 101 3.45 -15.54 -1.06
C SER A 101 3.75 -15.44 0.42
N PHE A 102 3.44 -14.30 1.03
CA PHE A 102 3.50 -14.11 2.48
C PHE A 102 2.11 -14.29 3.15
N ALA A 103 1.15 -14.84 2.43
CA ALA A 103 -0.19 -15.08 2.97
C ALA A 103 -0.15 -15.99 4.19
N GLY A 104 -0.81 -15.61 5.29
CA GLY A 104 -0.94 -16.40 6.51
C GLY A 104 -1.84 -17.63 6.36
N SER A 105 -2.55 -17.75 5.24
CA SER A 105 -3.38 -18.92 4.89
C SER A 105 -3.30 -19.22 3.41
N MET A 106 -3.58 -20.49 3.05
CA MET A 106 -3.67 -20.88 1.65
C MET A 106 -4.87 -20.18 0.99
N ASN A 107 -4.58 -19.26 0.07
CA ASN A 107 -5.58 -18.62 -0.78
C ASN A 107 -5.25 -18.87 -2.26
N GLU A 108 -6.09 -18.35 -3.17
CA GLU A 108 -5.97 -18.61 -4.61
C GLU A 108 -4.64 -18.10 -5.17
N THR A 109 -4.17 -16.96 -4.69
CA THR A 109 -2.86 -16.41 -5.10
C THR A 109 -1.71 -17.24 -4.55
N ALA A 110 -1.76 -17.59 -3.26
CA ALA A 110 -0.73 -18.42 -2.62
C ALA A 110 -0.61 -19.79 -3.28
N ALA A 111 -1.74 -20.39 -3.70
CA ALA A 111 -1.77 -21.68 -4.41
C ALA A 111 -1.06 -21.64 -5.77
N ASN A 112 -0.85 -20.46 -6.35
CA ASN A 112 -0.13 -20.25 -7.61
C ASN A 112 1.33 -19.83 -7.40
N CYS A 113 1.80 -19.70 -6.15
CA CYS A 113 3.19 -19.35 -5.84
C CYS A 113 4.09 -20.56 -5.67
N THR A 114 5.38 -20.39 -5.99
CA THR A 114 6.41 -21.44 -5.81
C THR A 114 6.67 -21.70 -4.33
N TYR A 115 6.69 -20.65 -3.53
CA TYR A 115 6.94 -20.72 -2.09
C TYR A 115 5.85 -19.96 -1.33
N ILE A 116 5.53 -20.49 -0.14
CA ILE A 116 4.66 -19.83 0.83
C ILE A 116 5.48 -19.64 2.10
N CYS A 117 5.68 -18.38 2.48
CA CYS A 117 6.41 -17.95 3.68
C CYS A 117 5.44 -17.21 4.58
N PRO A 118 4.63 -17.90 5.39
CA PRO A 118 3.54 -17.27 6.14
C PRO A 118 4.03 -16.14 7.03
N ASP A 119 3.40 -14.97 6.89
CA ASP A 119 3.64 -13.80 7.71
C ASP A 119 3.07 -13.97 9.13
N HIS A 120 3.51 -13.15 10.06
CA HIS A 120 2.89 -13.03 11.37
C HIS A 120 1.50 -12.39 11.27
N HIS A 121 0.63 -12.73 12.19
CA HIS A 121 -0.60 -12.00 12.39
C HIS A 121 -0.29 -10.58 12.91
N PHE A 122 -1.10 -9.57 12.58
CA PHE A 122 -0.84 -8.18 12.99
C PHE A 122 -0.73 -7.98 14.51
N LEU A 123 -1.33 -8.86 15.33
CA LEU A 123 -1.18 -8.87 16.78
C LEU A 123 0.17 -9.42 17.25
N GLU A 124 0.93 -10.09 16.40
CA GLU A 124 2.20 -10.74 16.67
C GLU A 124 3.40 -9.93 16.14
N ALA A 125 3.15 -8.85 15.42
CA ALA A 125 4.14 -8.13 14.63
C ALA A 125 4.24 -6.65 15.00
N TRP A 126 5.46 -6.10 14.89
CA TRP A 126 5.65 -4.66 14.82
C TRP A 126 5.29 -4.16 13.43
N ASN A 127 4.57 -3.03 13.37
CA ASN A 127 4.25 -2.39 12.12
C ASN A 127 4.13 -0.88 12.30
N ASP A 128 4.28 -0.14 11.20
CA ASP A 128 4.00 1.27 11.13
C ASP A 128 3.14 1.60 9.91
N ALA A 129 2.50 2.74 9.93
CA ALA A 129 1.67 3.21 8.85
C ALA A 129 1.61 4.73 8.82
N GLU A 130 1.50 5.27 7.61
CA GLU A 130 1.17 6.67 7.35
C GLU A 130 -0.20 6.74 6.63
N PRO A 131 -1.34 6.62 7.36
CA PRO A 131 -2.68 6.62 6.74
C PRO A 131 -3.05 7.96 6.09
N LYS A 132 -2.46 9.03 6.57
CA LYS A 132 -2.48 10.37 5.99
C LYS A 132 -1.08 10.95 6.02
N ARG A 133 -0.74 11.75 5.04
CA ARG A 133 0.56 12.42 4.99
C ARG A 133 0.84 13.19 6.29
N GLY A 134 1.95 12.87 6.94
CA GLY A 134 2.37 13.45 8.21
C GLY A 134 1.70 12.88 9.46
N LEU A 135 0.78 11.92 9.32
CA LEU A 135 0.20 11.19 10.45
C LEU A 135 0.79 9.79 10.49
N TYR A 136 1.68 9.55 11.44
CA TYR A 136 2.36 8.27 11.63
C TYR A 136 1.75 7.50 12.78
N SER A 137 1.60 6.21 12.63
CA SER A 137 1.07 5.29 13.63
C SER A 137 1.99 4.09 13.79
N LEU A 138 2.13 3.61 15.01
CA LEU A 138 2.86 2.38 15.35
C LEU A 138 1.89 1.32 15.85
N SER A 139 2.16 0.08 15.49
CA SER A 139 1.52 -1.11 16.03
C SER A 139 2.58 -2.01 16.64
N GLN A 140 2.41 -2.36 17.90
CA GLN A 140 3.29 -3.28 18.62
C GLN A 140 2.64 -4.65 18.78
N PRO A 141 3.41 -5.75 18.84
CA PRO A 141 2.88 -7.07 19.13
C PRO A 141 2.23 -7.10 20.51
N THR A 142 1.02 -7.63 20.59
CA THR A 142 0.26 -7.80 21.83
C THR A 142 0.23 -9.25 22.31
N ILE A 143 0.56 -10.19 21.43
CA ILE A 143 0.68 -11.62 21.73
C ILE A 143 2.00 -12.16 21.18
N LYS A 144 2.44 -13.30 21.71
CA LYS A 144 3.54 -14.08 21.13
C LYS A 144 3.04 -14.82 19.88
N ASN A 145 3.97 -15.14 18.99
CA ASN A 145 3.69 -15.94 17.80
C ASN A 145 2.99 -17.25 18.17
N LEU A 146 1.88 -17.52 17.52
CA LEU A 146 1.11 -18.76 17.71
C LEU A 146 1.68 -19.91 16.89
N PHE A 147 2.33 -19.59 15.77
CA PHE A 147 2.88 -20.57 14.82
C PHE A 147 4.34 -20.24 14.53
N ASP A 148 5.06 -21.21 13.94
CA ASP A 148 6.44 -21.02 13.48
C ASP A 148 6.44 -20.27 12.14
N THR A 149 6.03 -19.00 12.21
CA THR A 149 6.03 -18.05 11.11
C THR A 149 7.17 -17.04 11.28
N ARG A 150 7.42 -16.21 10.28
CA ARG A 150 8.37 -15.09 10.36
C ARG A 150 7.79 -13.89 9.64
N GLN A 151 7.86 -12.73 10.29
CA GLN A 151 7.39 -11.47 9.72
C GLN A 151 8.03 -11.23 8.34
N MET A 152 7.23 -10.79 7.37
CA MET A 152 7.66 -10.57 5.99
C MET A 152 8.87 -9.62 5.95
N GLN A 153 8.85 -8.54 6.70
CA GLN A 153 9.94 -7.55 6.74
C GLN A 153 11.25 -8.16 7.28
N ASP A 154 11.19 -9.04 8.28
CA ASP A 154 12.37 -9.76 8.78
C ASP A 154 12.93 -10.73 7.72
N SER A 155 12.03 -11.33 6.93
CA SER A 155 12.43 -12.17 5.79
C SER A 155 13.15 -11.36 4.73
N LEU A 156 12.63 -10.18 4.37
CA LEU A 156 13.27 -9.28 3.41
C LEU A 156 14.60 -8.75 3.90
N LEU A 157 14.71 -8.37 5.18
CA LEU A 157 16.00 -7.96 5.79
C LEU A 157 17.02 -9.08 5.72
N THR A 158 16.63 -10.30 6.11
CA THR A 158 17.51 -11.47 6.04
C THR A 158 17.97 -11.75 4.61
N TRP A 159 17.08 -11.71 3.62
CA TRP A 159 17.41 -11.97 2.23
C TRP A 159 18.25 -10.86 1.59
N SER A 160 18.16 -9.64 2.09
CA SER A 160 19.05 -8.54 1.68
C SER A 160 20.42 -8.58 2.37
N GLY A 161 20.68 -9.52 3.27
CA GLY A 161 21.92 -9.62 4.04
C GLY A 161 21.97 -8.65 5.23
N ASN A 162 20.86 -8.03 5.62
CA ASN A 162 20.77 -7.19 6.79
C ASN A 162 20.46 -8.06 8.02
N ALA A 163 21.29 -7.96 9.06
CA ALA A 163 21.15 -8.74 10.29
C ALA A 163 20.24 -8.08 11.35
N MET A 164 19.69 -6.90 11.07
CA MET A 164 18.77 -6.21 12.00
C MET A 164 17.43 -6.94 12.06
N THR A 165 16.77 -6.87 13.24
CA THR A 165 15.34 -7.17 13.33
C THR A 165 14.53 -6.05 12.65
N TYR A 166 13.31 -6.36 12.20
CA TYR A 166 12.45 -5.30 11.65
C TYR A 166 12.14 -4.21 12.68
N HIS A 167 11.98 -4.56 13.95
CA HIS A 167 11.80 -3.58 15.03
C HIS A 167 12.96 -2.57 15.06
N ASP A 168 14.22 -3.03 15.08
CA ASP A 168 15.37 -2.14 15.13
C ASP A 168 15.52 -1.29 13.87
N PHE A 169 15.22 -1.88 12.71
CA PHE A 169 15.17 -1.18 11.43
C PHE A 169 14.12 -0.07 11.43
N MET A 170 12.92 -0.35 11.94
CA MET A 170 11.82 0.60 12.07
C MET A 170 12.20 1.74 13.03
N VAL A 171 12.75 1.42 14.21
CA VAL A 171 13.23 2.43 15.18
C VAL A 171 14.25 3.36 14.52
N GLN A 172 15.23 2.80 13.80
CA GLN A 172 16.23 3.59 13.09
C GLN A 172 15.59 4.54 12.06
N ASN A 173 14.66 4.03 11.25
CA ASN A 173 13.96 4.84 10.25
C ASN A 173 13.13 5.96 10.88
N TRP A 174 12.48 5.70 11.99
CA TRP A 174 11.69 6.71 12.68
C TRP A 174 12.56 7.80 13.30
N VAL A 175 13.66 7.44 13.93
CA VAL A 175 14.59 8.39 14.56
C VAL A 175 15.23 9.30 13.51
N THR A 176 15.59 8.76 12.34
CA THR A 176 16.20 9.53 11.26
C THR A 176 15.22 10.21 10.33
N GLY A 177 13.96 9.79 10.33
CA GLY A 177 12.86 10.30 9.48
C GLY A 177 11.82 11.09 10.28
N PRO A 178 10.65 10.51 10.61
CA PRO A 178 9.53 11.25 11.22
C PRO A 178 9.86 11.96 12.53
N LEU A 179 10.79 11.43 13.32
CA LEU A 179 11.22 11.98 14.61
C LEU A 179 12.54 12.75 14.52
N ALA A 180 13.12 12.94 13.34
CA ALA A 180 14.38 13.63 13.18
C ALA A 180 14.36 15.03 13.83
N GLY A 181 15.35 15.31 14.68
CA GLY A 181 15.48 16.58 15.39
C GLY A 181 14.53 16.77 16.58
N LYS A 182 13.73 15.76 16.94
CA LYS A 182 12.92 15.80 18.18
C LYS A 182 13.75 15.36 19.39
N ALA A 183 13.54 16.02 20.54
CA ALA A 183 14.40 15.90 21.71
C ALA A 183 14.44 14.51 22.35
N ASP A 184 13.43 13.69 22.16
CA ASP A 184 13.35 12.33 22.73
C ASP A 184 12.88 11.32 21.69
N ALA A 185 13.58 11.32 20.54
CA ALA A 185 13.23 10.45 19.43
C ALA A 185 13.30 8.94 19.79
N MET A 186 14.24 8.56 20.65
CA MET A 186 14.41 7.15 21.11
C MET A 186 13.41 6.76 22.19
N GLY A 187 12.96 7.70 23.02
CA GLY A 187 11.96 7.45 24.06
C GLY A 187 10.52 7.30 23.54
N ALA A 188 10.32 7.44 22.22
CA ALA A 188 9.03 7.21 21.57
C ALA A 188 8.72 5.70 21.32
N PHE A 189 9.70 4.81 21.58
CA PHE A 189 9.60 3.35 21.40
C PHE A 189 9.75 2.59 22.77
#